data_5ca5ea258bdf1fb18a197e5512291929
#
_entry.id   5ca5ea258bdf1fb18a197e5512291929
#
_cell.length_a   1.000
_cell.length_b   1.000
_cell.length_c   1.000
_cell.angle_alpha   90.00
_cell.angle_beta   90.00
_cell.angle_gamma   90.00
#
_symmetry.space_group_name_H-M   'P 1'
#
loop_
_entity.id
_entity.type
_entity.pdbx_description
1 polymer ?
#
loop_
_entity_poly.entity_id
_entity_poly.type
_entity_poly.pdbx_seq_one_letter_code
_entity_poly.pdbx_strand_id
1 'polypeptide(L)'
;MNRPLYLVTGAAGFLGSNVCAQLLERGDRVRAFVLKGDKAAKYIPAEVEIVYGDLCDKASLDKFFTVEDGVETVCIHVASMVTVNPNYRKLVLDVNVGGTENIVDLCLEHKECRKLVYVSSTGAIPERPKKEKIKEVDEFNLDEVVGWYSKSKAMATANVLTAVRNRGLQACIVYPTGIFGPNDNAI
;
A
#
# COMPACT_ATOMS: atom_id res chain seq x y z
N MET A 1 -12.92 0.28 -24.06
CA MET A 1 -12.24 -0.56 -23.09
C MET A 1 -12.95 -0.37 -21.76
N ASN A 2 -13.33 -1.45 -21.08
CA ASN A 2 -13.90 -1.35 -19.74
C ASN A 2 -12.81 -0.80 -18.80
N ARG A 3 -13.19 0.15 -17.93
CA ARG A 3 -12.28 0.66 -16.91
C ARG A 3 -12.01 -0.43 -15.87
N PRO A 4 -10.77 -0.55 -15.33
CA PRO A 4 -10.47 -1.53 -14.31
C PRO A 4 -11.20 -1.22 -13.00
N LEU A 5 -11.36 -2.23 -12.15
CA LEU A 5 -11.72 -2.05 -10.75
C LEU A 5 -10.45 -1.72 -9.96
N TYR A 6 -10.46 -0.62 -9.23
CA TYR A 6 -9.34 -0.25 -8.35
C TYR A 6 -9.52 -0.88 -6.97
N LEU A 7 -8.55 -1.70 -6.58
CA LEU A 7 -8.46 -2.35 -5.28
C LEU A 7 -7.58 -1.50 -4.37
N VAL A 8 -8.15 -0.83 -3.36
CA VAL A 8 -7.42 0.11 -2.51
C VAL A 8 -7.30 -0.44 -1.08
N THR A 9 -6.09 -0.71 -0.61
CA THR A 9 -5.84 -1.00 0.80
C THR A 9 -5.53 0.28 1.57
N GLY A 10 -5.81 0.31 2.87
CA GLY A 10 -5.62 1.52 3.68
C GLY A 10 -6.60 2.64 3.32
N ALA A 11 -7.72 2.29 2.70
CA ALA A 11 -8.74 3.22 2.22
C ALA A 11 -9.39 4.06 3.33
N ALA A 12 -9.39 3.58 4.58
CA ALA A 12 -9.89 4.32 5.73
C ALA A 12 -8.91 5.40 6.23
N GLY A 13 -7.63 5.33 5.84
CA GLY A 13 -6.62 6.31 6.22
C GLY A 13 -6.69 7.60 5.38
N PHE A 14 -5.92 8.61 5.80
CA PHE A 14 -5.90 9.93 5.16
C PHE A 14 -5.60 9.84 3.64
N LEU A 15 -4.50 9.23 3.25
CA LEU A 15 -4.15 9.12 1.83
C LEU A 15 -5.15 8.22 1.07
N GLY A 16 -5.50 7.06 1.64
CA GLY A 16 -6.36 6.09 0.96
C GLY A 16 -7.76 6.61 0.71
N SER A 17 -8.37 7.35 1.63
CA SER A 17 -9.70 7.94 1.45
C SER A 17 -9.69 9.00 0.34
N ASN A 18 -8.65 9.82 0.25
CA ASN A 18 -8.47 10.79 -0.83
C ASN A 18 -8.26 10.10 -2.19
N VAL A 19 -7.51 9.00 -2.24
CA VAL A 19 -7.36 8.19 -3.46
C VAL A 19 -8.71 7.62 -3.90
N CYS A 20 -9.50 7.06 -2.99
CA CYS A 20 -10.84 6.56 -3.29
C CYS A 20 -11.75 7.66 -3.86
N ALA A 21 -11.78 8.84 -3.22
CA ALA A 21 -12.60 9.96 -3.66
C ALA A 21 -12.21 10.41 -5.08
N GLN A 22 -10.92 10.59 -5.37
CA GLN A 22 -10.47 11.00 -6.70
C GLN A 22 -10.73 9.95 -7.78
N LEU A 23 -10.65 8.67 -7.47
CA LEU A 23 -11.01 7.60 -8.41
C LEU A 23 -12.51 7.64 -8.74
N LEU A 24 -13.36 7.83 -7.74
CA LEU A 24 -14.81 7.99 -7.95
C LEU A 24 -15.15 9.23 -8.78
N GLU A 25 -14.51 10.38 -8.51
CA GLU A 25 -14.68 11.61 -9.30
C GLU A 25 -14.32 11.40 -10.78
N ARG A 26 -13.37 10.52 -11.08
CA ARG A 26 -13.03 10.11 -12.44
C ARG A 26 -14.06 9.14 -13.06
N GLY A 27 -15.03 8.68 -12.28
CA GLY A 27 -16.00 7.67 -12.67
C GLY A 27 -15.43 6.24 -12.68
N ASP A 28 -14.38 5.98 -11.91
CA ASP A 28 -13.79 4.65 -11.75
C ASP A 28 -14.51 3.87 -10.64
N ARG A 29 -14.50 2.54 -10.74
CA ARG A 29 -15.03 1.64 -9.70
C ARG A 29 -13.94 1.38 -8.66
N VAL A 30 -14.31 1.42 -7.37
CA VAL A 30 -13.37 1.25 -6.27
C VAL A 30 -13.86 0.20 -5.29
N ARG A 31 -12.98 -0.72 -4.92
CA ARG A 31 -13.15 -1.65 -3.80
C ARG A 31 -12.07 -1.36 -2.76
N ALA A 32 -12.48 -1.14 -1.52
CA ALA A 32 -11.62 -0.86 -0.38
C ALA A 32 -11.41 -2.11 0.48
N PHE A 33 -10.17 -2.31 0.95
CA PHE A 33 -9.85 -3.29 1.99
C PHE A 33 -9.66 -2.59 3.33
N VAL A 34 -10.43 -2.97 4.32
CA VAL A 34 -10.52 -2.27 5.62
C VAL A 34 -10.41 -3.27 6.76
N LEU A 35 -9.65 -2.92 7.79
CA LEU A 35 -9.58 -3.74 8.99
C LEU A 35 -10.95 -3.75 9.70
N LYS A 36 -11.42 -4.92 10.10
CA LYS A 36 -12.71 -5.06 10.78
C LYS A 36 -12.71 -4.25 12.09
N GLY A 37 -13.69 -3.37 12.23
CA GLY A 37 -13.83 -2.51 13.41
C GLY A 37 -13.02 -1.19 13.31
N ASP A 38 -12.39 -0.90 12.19
CA ASP A 38 -11.73 0.40 11.98
C ASP A 38 -12.77 1.52 11.96
N LYS A 39 -12.68 2.41 12.95
CA LYS A 39 -13.60 3.54 13.11
C LYS A 39 -13.46 4.59 11.98
N ALA A 40 -12.34 4.60 11.30
CA ALA A 40 -12.09 5.50 10.18
C ALA A 40 -12.80 5.06 8.89
N ALA A 41 -13.37 3.84 8.84
CA ALA A 41 -14.17 3.37 7.71
C ALA A 41 -15.32 4.34 7.33
N LYS A 42 -15.81 5.12 8.29
CA LYS A 42 -16.85 6.15 8.07
C LYS A 42 -16.44 7.29 7.12
N TYR A 43 -15.13 7.45 6.86
CA TYR A 43 -14.61 8.46 5.93
C TYR A 43 -14.49 7.96 4.48
N ILE A 44 -14.75 6.67 4.26
CA ILE A 44 -14.76 6.10 2.91
C ILE A 44 -16.07 6.54 2.24
N PRO A 45 -16.03 7.03 0.99
CA PRO A 45 -17.25 7.37 0.25
C PRO A 45 -18.23 6.18 0.16
N ALA A 46 -19.51 6.46 0.21
CA ALA A 46 -20.56 5.43 0.28
C ALA A 46 -20.65 4.55 -0.98
N GLU A 47 -20.14 5.04 -2.11
CA GLU A 47 -20.12 4.35 -3.40
C GLU A 47 -18.99 3.30 -3.48
N VAL A 48 -18.06 3.31 -2.54
CA VAL A 48 -16.95 2.35 -2.49
C VAL A 48 -17.42 1.02 -1.92
N GLU A 49 -17.16 -0.06 -2.65
CA GLU A 49 -17.37 -1.42 -2.13
C GLU A 49 -16.35 -1.71 -1.02
N ILE A 50 -16.81 -2.13 0.16
CA ILE A 50 -15.91 -2.43 1.29
C ILE A 50 -15.81 -3.93 1.52
N VAL A 51 -14.58 -4.44 1.53
CA VAL A 51 -14.22 -5.79 1.98
C VAL A 51 -13.46 -5.67 3.30
N TYR A 52 -13.93 -6.35 4.33
CA TYR A 52 -13.29 -6.36 5.64
C TYR A 52 -12.34 -7.55 5.79
N GLY A 53 -11.13 -7.27 6.30
CA GLY A 53 -10.13 -8.30 6.57
C GLY A 53 -8.89 -7.75 7.25
N ASP A 54 -7.84 -8.58 7.35
CA ASP A 54 -6.53 -8.24 7.92
C ASP A 54 -5.45 -8.47 6.84
N LEU A 55 -4.53 -7.52 6.67
CA LEU A 55 -3.38 -7.66 5.77
C LEU A 55 -2.50 -8.87 6.10
N CYS A 56 -2.46 -9.25 7.38
CA CYS A 56 -1.71 -10.42 7.85
C CYS A 56 -2.43 -11.75 7.58
N ASP A 57 -3.70 -11.71 7.17
CA ASP A 57 -4.50 -12.90 6.81
C ASP A 57 -4.72 -12.93 5.29
N LYS A 58 -3.88 -13.73 4.61
CA LYS A 58 -3.94 -13.88 3.15
C LYS A 58 -5.30 -14.38 2.66
N ALA A 59 -5.98 -15.23 3.44
CA ALA A 59 -7.30 -15.74 3.05
C ALA A 59 -8.38 -14.63 3.07
N SER A 60 -8.28 -13.65 3.96
CA SER A 60 -9.18 -12.49 3.96
C SER A 60 -8.90 -11.54 2.79
N LEU A 61 -7.63 -11.42 2.40
CA LEU A 61 -7.21 -10.65 1.23
C LEU A 61 -7.64 -11.30 -0.09
N ASP A 62 -7.65 -12.61 -0.20
CA ASP A 62 -8.05 -13.32 -1.42
C ASP A 62 -9.45 -12.89 -1.88
N LYS A 63 -10.39 -12.75 -0.95
CA LYS A 63 -11.75 -12.23 -1.23
C LYS A 63 -11.74 -10.81 -1.81
N PHE A 64 -10.80 -9.99 -1.38
CA PHE A 64 -10.66 -8.62 -1.89
C PHE A 64 -10.19 -8.61 -3.36
N PHE A 65 -9.36 -9.57 -3.77
CA PHE A 65 -8.87 -9.72 -5.14
C PHE A 65 -9.85 -10.48 -6.04
N THR A 66 -10.75 -11.28 -5.48
CA THR A 66 -11.71 -12.08 -6.26
C THR A 66 -12.68 -11.16 -7.02
N VAL A 67 -12.74 -11.28 -8.33
CA VAL A 67 -13.61 -10.52 -9.22
C VAL A 67 -14.31 -11.46 -10.22
N GLU A 68 -15.33 -10.94 -10.92
CA GLU A 68 -15.98 -11.65 -12.01
C GLU A 68 -15.04 -11.79 -13.21
N ASP A 69 -15.26 -12.82 -14.02
CA ASP A 69 -14.47 -13.08 -15.23
C ASP A 69 -14.45 -11.84 -16.16
N GLY A 70 -13.25 -11.51 -16.62
CA GLY A 70 -13.05 -10.39 -17.54
C GLY A 70 -12.99 -9.01 -16.89
N VAL A 71 -13.10 -8.91 -15.57
CA VAL A 71 -12.92 -7.66 -14.84
C VAL A 71 -11.43 -7.49 -14.49
N GLU A 72 -10.76 -6.59 -15.18
CA GLU A 72 -9.37 -6.24 -14.86
C GLU A 72 -9.30 -5.40 -13.58
N THR A 73 -8.23 -5.61 -12.78
CA THR A 73 -8.01 -4.85 -11.55
C THR A 73 -6.65 -4.14 -11.52
N VAL A 74 -6.59 -3.07 -10.73
CA VAL A 74 -5.35 -2.39 -10.36
C VAL A 74 -5.31 -2.26 -8.84
N CYS A 75 -4.31 -2.85 -8.21
CA CYS A 75 -4.15 -2.75 -6.76
C CYS A 75 -3.36 -1.50 -6.39
N ILE A 76 -3.92 -0.66 -5.51
CA ILE A 76 -3.24 0.50 -4.90
C ILE A 76 -3.04 0.19 -3.42
N HIS A 77 -1.80 -0.20 -3.06
CA HIS A 77 -1.46 -0.60 -1.70
C HIS A 77 -0.94 0.59 -0.90
N VAL A 78 -1.85 1.21 -0.14
CA VAL A 78 -1.59 2.36 0.72
C VAL A 78 -1.43 1.96 2.19
N ALA A 79 -2.05 0.85 2.58
CA ALA A 79 -2.08 0.40 3.98
C ALA A 79 -0.68 0.27 4.57
N SER A 80 -0.49 0.84 5.75
CA SER A 80 0.76 0.78 6.49
C SER A 80 0.50 1.14 7.96
N MET A 81 1.17 0.47 8.87
CA MET A 81 1.23 0.88 10.26
C MET A 81 2.33 1.95 10.41
N VAL A 82 1.92 3.20 10.56
CA VAL A 82 2.83 4.33 10.80
C VAL A 82 3.13 4.43 12.29
N THR A 83 4.39 4.64 12.66
CA THR A 83 4.80 4.89 14.05
C THR A 83 6.00 5.81 14.10
N VAL A 84 5.97 6.76 15.02
CA VAL A 84 7.11 7.60 15.38
C VAL A 84 7.97 6.99 16.50
N ASN A 85 7.51 5.87 17.08
CA ASN A 85 8.29 5.15 18.09
C ASN A 85 9.49 4.46 17.42
N PRO A 86 10.75 4.79 17.82
CA PRO A 86 11.95 4.23 17.21
C PRO A 86 12.18 2.75 17.57
N ASN A 87 11.50 2.24 18.60
CA ASN A 87 11.71 0.88 19.08
C ASN A 87 11.12 -0.16 18.13
N TYR A 88 11.75 -1.32 18.10
CA TYR A 88 11.26 -2.49 17.38
C TYR A 88 9.85 -2.89 17.84
N ARG A 89 8.96 -3.11 16.90
CA ARG A 89 7.62 -3.65 17.12
C ARG A 89 7.33 -4.70 16.06
N LYS A 90 7.22 -5.95 16.48
CA LYS A 90 6.91 -7.07 15.56
C LYS A 90 5.69 -6.78 14.69
N LEU A 91 4.63 -6.21 15.28
CA LEU A 91 3.41 -5.88 14.54
C LEU A 91 3.65 -4.91 13.36
N VAL A 92 4.59 -3.96 13.48
CA VAL A 92 4.94 -3.07 12.36
C VAL A 92 5.53 -3.86 11.20
N LEU A 93 6.37 -4.86 11.47
CA LEU A 93 6.93 -5.73 10.43
C LEU A 93 5.86 -6.67 9.88
N ASP A 94 5.05 -7.29 10.72
CA ASP A 94 3.99 -8.20 10.29
C ASP A 94 3.04 -7.51 9.30
N VAL A 95 2.62 -6.28 9.63
CA VAL A 95 1.71 -5.51 8.77
C VAL A 95 2.42 -4.94 7.54
N ASN A 96 3.55 -4.23 7.73
CA ASN A 96 4.17 -3.47 6.64
C ASN A 96 4.96 -4.36 5.69
N VAL A 97 5.61 -5.42 6.18
CA VAL A 97 6.39 -6.33 5.36
C VAL A 97 5.56 -7.54 4.98
N GLY A 98 5.08 -8.32 5.94
CA GLY A 98 4.29 -9.51 5.69
C GLY A 98 2.97 -9.21 4.96
N GLY A 99 2.26 -8.13 5.35
CA GLY A 99 1.07 -7.68 4.63
C GLY A 99 1.36 -7.27 3.18
N THR A 100 2.50 -6.61 2.93
CA THR A 100 2.91 -6.27 1.56
C THR A 100 3.28 -7.52 0.75
N GLU A 101 3.93 -8.52 1.37
CA GLU A 101 4.20 -9.81 0.72
C GLU A 101 2.91 -10.51 0.30
N ASN A 102 1.90 -10.56 1.16
CA ASN A 102 0.59 -11.10 0.83
C ASN A 102 -0.04 -10.38 -0.37
N ILE A 103 0.03 -9.05 -0.42
CA ILE A 103 -0.47 -8.25 -1.57
C ILE A 103 0.30 -8.58 -2.85
N VAL A 104 1.63 -8.67 -2.79
CA VAL A 104 2.48 -9.05 -3.94
C VAL A 104 2.10 -10.43 -4.47
N ASP A 105 1.95 -11.39 -3.58
CA ASP A 105 1.58 -12.76 -3.95
C ASP A 105 0.21 -12.79 -4.64
N LEU A 106 -0.80 -12.13 -4.06
CA LEU A 106 -2.13 -12.10 -4.63
C LEU A 106 -2.20 -11.33 -5.95
N CYS A 107 -1.42 -10.24 -6.13
CA CYS A 107 -1.29 -9.60 -7.43
C CYS A 107 -0.72 -10.53 -8.52
N LEU A 108 0.09 -11.51 -8.15
CA LEU A 108 0.66 -12.50 -9.08
C LEU A 108 -0.26 -13.72 -9.28
N GLU A 109 -1.01 -14.10 -8.26
CA GLU A 109 -1.93 -15.24 -8.29
C GLU A 109 -3.22 -14.90 -9.07
N HIS A 110 -3.75 -13.67 -8.90
CA HIS A 110 -4.93 -13.19 -9.61
C HIS A 110 -4.53 -12.53 -10.94
N LYS A 111 -4.71 -13.26 -12.05
CA LYS A 111 -4.31 -12.82 -13.40
C LYS A 111 -5.04 -11.56 -13.88
N GLU A 112 -6.18 -11.25 -13.31
CA GLU A 112 -6.96 -10.04 -13.53
C GLU A 112 -6.26 -8.80 -12.96
N CYS A 113 -5.34 -8.98 -12.01
CA CYS A 113 -4.56 -7.88 -11.43
C CYS A 113 -3.42 -7.49 -12.37
N ARG A 114 -3.66 -6.43 -13.13
CA ARG A 114 -2.72 -5.95 -14.15
C ARG A 114 -1.54 -5.18 -13.58
N LYS A 115 -1.71 -4.55 -12.41
CA LYS A 115 -0.68 -3.68 -11.84
C LYS A 115 -0.85 -3.49 -10.34
N LEU A 116 0.28 -3.44 -9.65
CA LEU A 116 0.41 -2.95 -8.29
C LEU A 116 0.96 -1.51 -8.29
N VAL A 117 0.28 -0.59 -7.60
CA VAL A 117 0.84 0.70 -7.20
C VAL A 117 1.13 0.63 -5.71
N TYR A 118 2.40 0.55 -5.35
CA TYR A 118 2.83 0.44 -3.95
C TYR A 118 3.25 1.80 -3.40
N VAL A 119 2.65 2.19 -2.29
CA VAL A 119 3.01 3.42 -1.58
C VAL A 119 4.06 3.10 -0.53
N SER A 120 5.31 3.41 -0.86
CA SER A 120 6.46 3.35 0.04
C SER A 120 6.57 4.64 0.87
N SER A 121 7.77 5.12 1.10
CA SER A 121 8.07 6.37 1.81
C SER A 121 9.47 6.84 1.43
N THR A 122 9.71 8.15 1.38
CA THR A 122 11.09 8.67 1.31
C THR A 122 11.93 8.25 2.51
N GLY A 123 11.29 7.96 3.65
CA GLY A 123 11.98 7.40 4.82
C GLY A 123 12.58 6.00 4.60
N ALA A 124 12.16 5.27 3.55
CA ALA A 124 12.77 4.00 3.17
C ALA A 124 14.14 4.18 2.47
N ILE A 125 14.39 5.35 1.92
CA ILE A 125 15.62 5.66 1.18
C ILE A 125 16.69 6.08 2.19
N PRO A 126 17.93 5.59 2.08
CA PRO A 126 19.03 6.00 2.95
C PRO A 126 19.22 7.51 2.99
N GLU A 127 19.53 8.03 4.17
CA GLU A 127 19.82 9.45 4.34
C GLU A 127 21.05 9.85 3.50
N ARG A 128 20.98 11.04 2.91
CA ARG A 128 22.08 11.60 2.11
C ARG A 128 22.74 12.74 2.86
N PRO A 129 24.04 13.03 2.62
CA PRO A 129 24.69 14.22 3.14
C PRO A 129 23.90 15.49 2.84
N LYS A 130 24.00 16.48 3.72
CA LYS A 130 23.32 17.78 3.53
C LYS A 130 23.59 18.34 2.14
N LYS A 131 22.54 18.78 1.46
CA LYS A 131 22.51 19.35 0.10
C LYS A 131 22.52 18.33 -1.05
N GLU A 132 22.62 17.04 -0.80
CA GLU A 132 22.39 16.06 -1.85
C GLU A 132 20.88 15.81 -2.04
N LYS A 133 20.47 15.64 -3.29
CA LYS A 133 19.09 15.29 -3.60
C LYS A 133 18.87 13.81 -3.28
N ILE A 134 17.74 13.52 -2.63
CA ILE A 134 17.24 12.14 -2.49
C ILE A 134 16.92 11.62 -3.88
N LYS A 135 17.39 10.41 -4.17
CA LYS A 135 17.10 9.69 -5.42
C LYS A 135 16.60 8.30 -5.07
N GLU A 136 15.75 7.77 -5.93
CA GLU A 136 15.33 6.37 -5.85
C GLU A 136 16.55 5.44 -5.88
N VAL A 137 16.46 4.35 -5.14
CA VAL A 137 17.51 3.33 -5.03
C VAL A 137 16.94 1.97 -5.37
N ASP A 138 17.79 1.10 -5.88
CA ASP A 138 17.44 -0.26 -6.26
C ASP A 138 17.77 -1.29 -5.17
N GLU A 139 18.59 -0.90 -4.22
CA GLU A 139 19.05 -1.72 -3.10
C GLU A 139 18.90 -0.94 -1.79
N PHE A 140 18.53 -1.63 -0.74
CA PHE A 140 18.26 -1.04 0.56
C PHE A 140 19.20 -1.61 1.61
N ASN A 141 20.04 -0.75 2.17
CA ASN A 141 20.84 -1.07 3.36
C ASN A 141 20.08 -0.59 4.60
N LEU A 142 19.60 -1.53 5.41
CA LEU A 142 18.80 -1.22 6.60
C LEU A 142 19.61 -0.49 7.69
N ASP A 143 20.93 -0.57 7.67
CA ASP A 143 21.78 0.14 8.63
C ASP A 143 21.89 1.64 8.32
N GLU A 144 21.61 2.01 7.08
CA GLU A 144 21.58 3.41 6.63
C GLU A 144 20.17 4.04 6.76
N VAL A 145 19.18 3.30 7.28
CA VAL A 145 17.80 3.76 7.44
C VAL A 145 17.45 3.88 8.91
N VAL A 146 16.96 5.05 9.33
CA VAL A 146 16.67 5.36 10.73
C VAL A 146 15.20 5.04 11.09
N GLY A 147 15.03 4.29 12.17
CA GLY A 147 13.72 3.94 12.75
C GLY A 147 13.05 2.73 12.10
N TRP A 148 12.29 2.00 12.92
CA TRP A 148 11.71 0.72 12.50
C TRP A 148 10.57 0.87 11.48
N TYR A 149 9.85 1.98 11.48
CA TYR A 149 8.90 2.28 10.41
C TYR A 149 9.62 2.38 9.06
N SER A 150 10.65 3.20 8.98
CA SER A 150 11.44 3.41 7.75
C SER A 150 12.10 2.11 7.29
N LYS A 151 12.69 1.33 8.23
CA LYS A 151 13.24 0.00 7.94
C LYS A 151 12.18 -0.95 7.38
N SER A 152 10.96 -0.96 7.96
CA SER A 152 9.87 -1.79 7.44
C SER A 152 9.45 -1.40 6.02
N LYS A 153 9.42 -0.10 5.72
CA LYS A 153 9.14 0.39 4.35
C LYS A 153 10.26 0.04 3.37
N ALA A 154 11.53 0.10 3.80
CA ALA A 154 12.67 -0.31 2.99
C ALA A 154 12.60 -1.82 2.67
N MET A 155 12.34 -2.68 3.67
CA MET A 155 12.18 -4.13 3.48
C MET A 155 11.02 -4.45 2.53
N ALA A 156 9.85 -3.86 2.76
CA ALA A 156 8.69 -4.08 1.90
C ALA A 156 8.94 -3.60 0.46
N THR A 157 9.64 -2.48 0.29
CA THR A 157 10.01 -1.98 -1.04
C THR A 157 10.98 -2.94 -1.75
N ALA A 158 11.98 -3.46 -1.04
CA ALA A 158 12.90 -4.46 -1.57
C ALA A 158 12.16 -5.73 -2.02
N ASN A 159 11.15 -6.18 -1.26
CA ASN A 159 10.33 -7.34 -1.64
C ASN A 159 9.53 -7.08 -2.93
N VAL A 160 8.92 -5.88 -3.06
CA VAL A 160 8.22 -5.49 -4.31
C VAL A 160 9.17 -5.45 -5.49
N LEU A 161 10.35 -4.83 -5.36
CA LEU A 161 11.37 -4.79 -6.42
C LEU A 161 11.87 -6.19 -6.80
N THR A 162 12.07 -7.05 -5.81
CA THR A 162 12.46 -8.46 -6.04
C THR A 162 11.38 -9.20 -6.83
N ALA A 163 10.10 -8.99 -6.51
CA ALA A 163 8.99 -9.59 -7.25
C ALA A 163 8.90 -9.05 -8.69
N VAL A 164 9.16 -7.77 -8.91
CA VAL A 164 9.25 -7.18 -10.26
C VAL A 164 10.36 -7.85 -11.08
N ARG A 165 11.55 -7.99 -10.50
CA ARG A 165 12.73 -8.54 -11.19
C ARG A 165 12.63 -10.03 -11.45
N ASN A 166 12.14 -10.78 -10.48
CA ASN A 166 12.27 -12.25 -10.45
C ASN A 166 10.96 -13.01 -10.71
N ARG A 167 9.80 -12.35 -10.52
CA ARG A 167 8.48 -12.99 -10.60
C ARG A 167 7.56 -12.37 -11.65
N GLY A 168 8.03 -11.32 -12.37
CA GLY A 168 7.27 -10.65 -13.42
C GLY A 168 6.13 -9.75 -12.93
N LEU A 169 6.13 -9.35 -11.65
CA LEU A 169 5.13 -8.42 -11.11
C LEU A 169 5.17 -7.10 -11.88
N GLN A 170 4.03 -6.67 -12.37
CA GLN A 170 3.90 -5.32 -12.92
C GLN A 170 3.62 -4.34 -11.79
N ALA A 171 4.60 -3.54 -11.39
CA ALA A 171 4.44 -2.60 -10.30
C ALA A 171 5.00 -1.21 -10.59
N CYS A 172 4.46 -0.23 -9.87
CA CYS A 172 4.97 1.12 -9.74
C CYS A 172 5.09 1.43 -8.26
N ILE A 173 6.20 2.03 -7.82
CA ILE A 173 6.44 2.40 -6.44
C ILE A 173 6.48 3.92 -6.35
N VAL A 174 5.78 4.49 -5.37
CA VAL A 174 5.82 5.92 -5.09
C VAL A 174 6.39 6.14 -3.68
N TYR A 175 7.19 7.17 -3.52
CA TYR A 175 7.89 7.50 -2.28
C TYR A 175 7.44 8.88 -1.78
N PRO A 176 6.26 8.98 -1.15
CA PRO A 176 5.83 10.24 -0.59
C PRO A 176 6.71 10.67 0.60
N THR A 177 6.81 11.97 0.77
CA THR A 177 7.34 12.61 1.99
C THR A 177 6.23 12.71 3.05
N GLY A 178 6.33 13.62 4.00
CA GLY A 178 5.23 13.94 4.90
C GLY A 178 4.01 14.41 4.11
N ILE A 179 2.91 13.70 4.24
CA ILE A 179 1.62 14.03 3.60
C ILE A 179 0.76 14.71 4.63
N PHE A 180 0.17 15.84 4.28
CA PHE A 180 -0.74 16.60 5.15
C PHE A 180 -1.82 17.26 4.32
N GLY A 181 -2.95 17.56 4.92
CA GLY A 181 -4.06 18.24 4.24
C GLY A 181 -5.36 18.20 5.02
N PRO A 182 -6.46 18.69 4.43
CA PRO A 182 -7.79 18.61 5.03
C PRO A 182 -8.16 17.15 5.38
N ASN A 183 -8.75 16.95 6.56
CA ASN A 183 -9.15 15.64 7.10
C ASN A 183 -7.98 14.74 7.52
N ASP A 184 -6.76 15.25 7.66
CA ASP A 184 -5.69 14.51 8.31
C ASP A 184 -5.94 14.49 9.83
N ASN A 185 -6.31 13.31 10.35
CA ASN A 185 -6.58 13.08 11.77
C ASN A 185 -5.44 12.32 12.46
N ALA A 186 -4.30 12.19 11.79
CA ALA A 186 -3.16 11.40 12.27
C ALA A 186 -2.12 12.22 13.05
N ILE A 187 -2.30 13.56 13.12
CA ILE A 187 -1.43 14.48 13.83
C ILE A 187 -2.16 15.07 15.03
#